data_a108876b54b04e0f65f41df786be7e8d
#
_entry.id   a108876b54b04e0f65f41df786be7e8d
#
_cell.length_a   1.000
_cell.length_b   1.000
_cell.length_c   1.000
_cell.angle_alpha   90.00
_cell.angle_beta   90.00
_cell.angle_gamma   90.00
#
_symmetry.space_group_name_H-M   'P 1'
#
loop_
_entity.id
_entity.type
_entity.pdbx_description
1 polymer ?
#
loop_
_entity_poly.entity_id
_entity_poly.type
_entity_poly.pdbx_seq_one_letter_code
_entity_poly.pdbx_strand_id
1 'polypeptide(L)'
;NERKQFKTPISDFGAIKVKLAKMATDTYAGESATYRAAKNIEDRIAMREAAGNTHQEAELKGVEEYAIECSILKVAVSEDVQNCADEGIQIFGGMGFSEETPMESAWRDARIARIYEGTNEINRMLSVGMLVKKAMKGHVDLLGPATAVANELMGIPSFETPDYSELFSEEKAMIAKLKKVFLMVAGSAVQKFGPDLEQHQQLLIAAADILIEIYMAESAILRTEKNVKRTSEKEQSAQIAM
;
A
#
# COMPACT_ATOMS: atom_id res chain seq x y z
N ASN A 1 -23.84 11.95 -11.78
CA ASN A 1 -24.38 13.29 -12.04
C ASN A 1 -25.87 13.30 -12.47
N GLU A 2 -26.40 12.17 -12.91
CA GLU A 2 -27.82 12.10 -13.38
C GLU A 2 -28.81 12.06 -12.22
N ARG A 3 -28.46 11.34 -11.12
CA ARG A 3 -29.32 11.22 -9.96
C ARG A 3 -29.37 12.53 -9.17
N LYS A 4 -30.59 13.02 -8.94
CA LYS A 4 -30.87 14.24 -8.16
C LYS A 4 -31.65 13.87 -6.90
N GLN A 5 -31.30 14.47 -5.78
CA GLN A 5 -32.05 14.48 -4.54
C GLN A 5 -32.12 15.90 -4.01
N PHE A 6 -33.23 16.29 -3.40
CA PHE A 6 -33.42 17.66 -2.91
C PHE A 6 -33.14 18.72 -4.01
N LYS A 7 -33.50 18.44 -5.27
CA LYS A 7 -33.29 19.25 -6.46
C LYS A 7 -31.83 19.47 -6.88
N THR A 8 -30.88 18.77 -6.28
CA THR A 8 -29.45 18.91 -6.52
C THR A 8 -28.86 17.56 -6.96
N PRO A 9 -27.90 17.52 -7.90
CA PRO A 9 -27.15 16.30 -8.20
C PRO A 9 -26.48 15.77 -6.94
N ILE A 10 -26.54 14.47 -6.69
CA ILE A 10 -25.96 13.91 -5.47
C ILE A 10 -24.45 14.10 -5.39
N SER A 11 -23.77 14.17 -6.54
CA SER A 11 -22.33 14.46 -6.64
C SER A 11 -21.92 15.84 -6.11
N ASP A 12 -22.87 16.76 -5.94
CA ASP A 12 -22.60 18.11 -5.46
C ASP A 12 -22.61 18.21 -3.93
N PHE A 13 -23.15 17.20 -3.25
CA PHE A 13 -23.12 17.14 -1.77
C PHE A 13 -21.71 16.82 -1.26
N GLY A 14 -21.26 17.59 -0.24
CA GLY A 14 -19.94 17.41 0.38
C GLY A 14 -19.69 15.98 0.87
N ALA A 15 -20.68 15.33 1.48
CA ALA A 15 -20.58 13.95 1.93
C ALA A 15 -20.29 12.96 0.78
N ILE A 16 -20.84 13.19 -0.40
CA ILE A 16 -20.60 12.34 -1.58
C ILE A 16 -19.23 12.67 -2.20
N LYS A 17 -18.87 13.96 -2.26
CA LYS A 17 -17.54 14.38 -2.75
C LYS A 17 -16.40 13.74 -1.95
N VAL A 18 -16.50 13.66 -0.63
CA VAL A 18 -15.50 12.99 0.23
C VAL A 18 -15.37 11.51 -0.13
N LYS A 19 -16.49 10.81 -0.34
CA LYS A 19 -16.48 9.39 -0.74
C LYS A 19 -15.81 9.21 -2.11
N LEU A 20 -16.19 10.01 -3.10
CA LEU A 20 -15.62 9.95 -4.45
C LEU A 20 -14.12 10.29 -4.44
N ALA A 21 -13.71 11.28 -3.66
CA ALA A 21 -12.30 11.65 -3.51
C ALA A 21 -11.50 10.50 -2.89
N LYS A 22 -12.01 9.87 -1.82
CA LYS A 22 -11.36 8.71 -1.20
C LYS A 22 -11.21 7.56 -2.19
N MET A 23 -12.28 7.18 -2.89
CA MET A 23 -12.24 6.12 -3.91
C MET A 23 -11.19 6.41 -4.99
N ALA A 24 -11.13 7.65 -5.48
CA ALA A 24 -10.13 8.05 -6.48
C ALA A 24 -8.70 7.97 -5.93
N THR A 25 -8.49 8.40 -4.69
CA THR A 25 -7.18 8.37 -4.03
C THR A 25 -6.71 6.94 -3.78
N ASP A 26 -7.59 6.08 -3.25
CA ASP A 26 -7.28 4.67 -3.00
C ASP A 26 -6.94 3.95 -4.31
N THR A 27 -7.74 4.17 -5.36
CA THR A 27 -7.48 3.61 -6.70
C THR A 27 -6.12 4.09 -7.25
N TYR A 28 -5.81 5.38 -7.11
CA TYR A 28 -4.53 5.92 -7.58
C TYR A 28 -3.34 5.31 -6.84
N ALA A 29 -3.45 5.12 -5.52
CA ALA A 29 -2.43 4.48 -4.70
C ALA A 29 -2.26 3.00 -5.08
N GLY A 30 -3.37 2.26 -5.24
CA GLY A 30 -3.38 0.87 -5.66
C GLY A 30 -2.73 0.65 -7.02
N GLU A 31 -3.10 1.46 -8.03
CA GLU A 31 -2.44 1.43 -9.34
C GLU A 31 -0.94 1.75 -9.23
N SER A 32 -0.58 2.78 -8.47
CA SER A 32 0.81 3.20 -8.32
C SER A 32 1.67 2.09 -7.74
N ALA A 33 1.17 1.42 -6.70
CA ALA A 33 1.84 0.30 -6.05
C ALA A 33 1.93 -0.93 -6.97
N THR A 34 0.85 -1.24 -7.70
CA THR A 34 0.80 -2.38 -8.63
C THR A 34 1.80 -2.21 -9.78
N TYR A 35 1.80 -1.05 -10.44
CA TYR A 35 2.75 -0.81 -11.54
C TYR A 35 4.21 -0.71 -11.05
N ARG A 36 4.45 -0.23 -9.82
CA ARG A 36 5.77 -0.27 -9.20
C ARG A 36 6.26 -1.70 -9.01
N ALA A 37 5.43 -2.58 -8.44
CA ALA A 37 5.78 -3.97 -8.24
C ALA A 37 6.00 -4.71 -9.57
N ALA A 38 5.09 -4.54 -10.53
CA ALA A 38 5.21 -5.13 -11.86
C ALA A 38 6.53 -4.73 -12.53
N LYS A 39 6.86 -3.43 -12.52
CA LYS A 39 8.11 -2.95 -13.11
C LYS A 39 9.34 -3.52 -12.41
N ASN A 40 9.33 -3.61 -11.09
CA ASN A 40 10.43 -4.18 -10.34
C ASN A 40 10.63 -5.68 -10.66
N ILE A 41 9.54 -6.43 -10.83
CA ILE A 41 9.58 -7.85 -11.23
C ILE A 41 10.16 -7.97 -12.65
N GLU A 42 9.67 -7.18 -13.62
CA GLU A 42 10.18 -7.17 -14.99
C GLU A 42 11.69 -6.86 -15.03
N ASP A 43 12.14 -5.83 -14.31
CA ASP A 43 13.56 -5.47 -14.26
C ASP A 43 14.40 -6.58 -13.65
N ARG A 44 13.87 -7.27 -12.64
CA ARG A 44 14.56 -8.40 -12.02
C ARG A 44 14.66 -9.60 -12.95
N ILE A 45 13.60 -9.91 -13.70
CA ILE A 45 13.60 -10.97 -14.71
C ILE A 45 14.68 -10.67 -15.76
N ALA A 46 14.68 -9.46 -16.32
CA ALA A 46 15.67 -9.04 -17.31
C ALA A 46 17.12 -9.13 -16.78
N MET A 47 17.36 -8.72 -15.53
CA MET A 47 18.68 -8.85 -14.90
C MET A 47 19.13 -10.31 -14.75
N ARG A 48 18.21 -11.22 -14.41
CA ARG A 48 18.52 -12.66 -14.26
C ARG A 48 18.78 -13.33 -15.60
N GLU A 49 18.03 -12.97 -16.64
CA GLU A 49 18.30 -13.43 -18.01
C GLU A 49 19.66 -12.96 -18.50
N ALA A 50 20.01 -11.70 -18.27
CA ALA A 50 21.32 -11.15 -18.60
C ALA A 50 22.47 -11.85 -17.84
N ALA A 51 22.17 -12.40 -16.64
CA ALA A 51 23.11 -13.20 -15.87
C ALA A 51 23.18 -14.68 -16.29
N GLY A 52 22.46 -15.09 -17.35
CA GLY A 52 22.52 -16.42 -17.95
C GLY A 52 21.48 -17.43 -17.43
N ASN A 53 20.49 -16.99 -16.64
CA ASN A 53 19.35 -17.85 -16.29
C ASN A 53 18.46 -18.06 -17.53
N THR A 54 17.79 -19.21 -17.61
CA THR A 54 16.71 -19.41 -18.60
C THR A 54 15.54 -18.47 -18.29
N HIS A 55 14.72 -18.15 -19.30
CA HIS A 55 13.54 -17.30 -19.10
C HIS A 55 12.64 -17.80 -17.98
N GLN A 56 12.33 -19.10 -17.95
CA GLN A 56 11.49 -19.71 -16.93
C GLN A 56 12.09 -19.59 -15.52
N GLU A 57 13.40 -19.81 -15.34
CA GLU A 57 14.07 -19.65 -14.07
C GLU A 57 14.11 -18.19 -13.63
N ALA A 58 14.35 -17.27 -14.55
CA ALA A 58 14.37 -15.85 -14.30
C ALA A 58 13.00 -15.35 -13.85
N GLU A 59 11.93 -15.78 -14.52
CA GLU A 59 10.54 -15.46 -14.19
C GLU A 59 10.14 -15.96 -12.79
N LEU A 60 10.33 -17.26 -12.51
CA LEU A 60 10.02 -17.85 -11.21
C LEU A 60 10.74 -17.13 -10.07
N LYS A 61 12.04 -16.93 -10.19
CA LYS A 61 12.85 -16.28 -9.16
C LYS A 61 12.58 -14.77 -9.06
N GLY A 62 12.24 -14.13 -10.18
CA GLY A 62 11.84 -12.73 -10.21
C GLY A 62 10.56 -12.49 -9.41
N VAL A 63 9.54 -13.30 -9.64
CA VAL A 63 8.28 -13.23 -8.89
C VAL A 63 8.48 -13.59 -7.41
N GLU A 64 9.22 -14.66 -7.10
CA GLU A 64 9.51 -15.09 -5.73
C GLU A 64 10.21 -13.99 -4.91
N GLU A 65 11.08 -13.22 -5.53
CA GLU A 65 11.79 -12.13 -4.85
C GLU A 65 10.84 -11.03 -4.34
N TYR A 66 9.75 -10.75 -5.08
CA TYR A 66 8.73 -9.75 -4.77
C TYR A 66 7.45 -10.34 -4.15
N ALA A 67 7.52 -11.54 -3.59
CA ALA A 67 6.37 -12.20 -2.96
C ALA A 67 5.78 -11.39 -1.79
N ILE A 68 6.58 -10.58 -1.09
CA ILE A 68 6.13 -9.70 -0.01
C ILE A 68 5.23 -8.61 -0.59
N GLU A 69 5.70 -7.93 -1.63
CA GLU A 69 4.97 -6.87 -2.33
C GLU A 69 3.68 -7.41 -2.96
N CYS A 70 3.71 -8.61 -3.55
CA CYS A 70 2.52 -9.27 -4.07
C CYS A 70 1.48 -9.54 -2.97
N SER A 71 1.93 -9.98 -1.77
CA SER A 71 1.05 -10.18 -0.62
C SER A 71 0.44 -8.88 -0.11
N ILE A 72 1.24 -7.81 -0.05
CA ILE A 72 0.78 -6.45 0.28
C ILE A 72 -0.30 -5.99 -0.69
N LEU A 73 -0.03 -6.09 -1.99
CA LEU A 73 -0.94 -5.67 -3.05
C LEU A 73 -2.24 -6.47 -3.05
N LYS A 74 -2.17 -7.78 -2.85
CA LYS A 74 -3.36 -8.63 -2.76
C LYS A 74 -4.30 -8.14 -1.66
N VAL A 75 -3.76 -7.78 -0.49
CA VAL A 75 -4.55 -7.24 0.62
C VAL A 75 -5.09 -5.86 0.28
N ALA A 76 -4.22 -4.89 0.02
CA ALA A 76 -4.58 -3.49 -0.16
C ALA A 76 -5.60 -3.32 -1.30
N VAL A 77 -5.27 -3.81 -2.50
CA VAL A 77 -6.11 -3.58 -3.68
C VAL A 77 -7.45 -4.30 -3.58
N SER A 78 -7.50 -5.52 -3.00
CA SER A 78 -8.77 -6.22 -2.80
C SER A 78 -9.68 -5.53 -1.78
N GLU A 79 -9.11 -4.88 -0.76
CA GLU A 79 -9.87 -4.09 0.21
C GLU A 79 -10.33 -2.77 -0.39
N ASP A 80 -9.50 -2.09 -1.19
CA ASP A 80 -9.88 -0.88 -1.90
C ASP A 80 -11.02 -1.12 -2.89
N VAL A 81 -10.96 -2.19 -3.68
CA VAL A 81 -12.05 -2.58 -4.60
C VAL A 81 -13.34 -2.84 -3.82
N GLN A 82 -13.26 -3.56 -2.68
CA GLN A 82 -14.43 -3.80 -1.84
C GLN A 82 -15.02 -2.49 -1.29
N ASN A 83 -14.15 -1.59 -0.80
CA ASN A 83 -14.57 -0.29 -0.28
C ASN A 83 -15.20 0.58 -1.38
N CYS A 84 -14.63 0.59 -2.59
CA CYS A 84 -15.19 1.30 -3.74
C CYS A 84 -16.56 0.74 -4.14
N ALA A 85 -16.73 -0.56 -4.15
CA ALA A 85 -18.01 -1.21 -4.49
C ALA A 85 -19.07 -0.94 -3.41
N ASP A 86 -18.71 -0.97 -2.13
CA ASP A 86 -19.60 -0.68 -1.01
C ASP A 86 -20.09 0.77 -1.04
N GLU A 87 -19.17 1.71 -1.21
CA GLU A 87 -19.51 3.13 -1.39
C GLU A 87 -20.29 3.38 -2.67
N GLY A 88 -20.05 2.61 -3.71
CA GLY A 88 -20.86 2.61 -4.93
C GLY A 88 -22.31 2.29 -4.66
N ILE A 89 -22.60 1.19 -3.91
CA ILE A 89 -23.98 0.86 -3.49
C ILE A 89 -24.58 2.03 -2.70
N GLN A 90 -23.83 2.58 -1.75
CA GLN A 90 -24.29 3.68 -0.90
C GLN A 90 -24.66 4.93 -1.75
N ILE A 91 -23.84 5.27 -2.75
CA ILE A 91 -24.07 6.41 -3.64
C ILE A 91 -25.28 6.16 -4.55
N PHE A 92 -25.46 4.93 -5.06
CA PHE A 92 -26.62 4.55 -5.84
C PHE A 92 -27.90 4.45 -4.99
N GLY A 93 -27.77 4.35 -3.65
CA GLY A 93 -28.88 4.20 -2.72
C GLY A 93 -29.63 2.90 -2.95
N GLY A 94 -30.97 2.88 -2.74
CA GLY A 94 -31.77 1.67 -2.92
C GLY A 94 -31.57 0.96 -4.27
N MET A 95 -31.34 1.71 -5.34
CA MET A 95 -31.03 1.12 -6.64
C MET A 95 -29.68 0.41 -6.67
N GLY A 96 -28.69 0.84 -5.87
CA GLY A 96 -27.41 0.14 -5.77
C GLY A 96 -27.51 -1.24 -5.13
N PHE A 97 -28.54 -1.46 -4.30
CA PHE A 97 -28.84 -2.75 -3.68
C PHE A 97 -29.68 -3.68 -4.57
N SER A 98 -30.36 -3.11 -5.57
CA SER A 98 -31.21 -3.87 -6.51
C SER A 98 -30.37 -4.56 -7.58
N GLU A 99 -30.77 -5.81 -7.93
CA GLU A 99 -30.18 -6.56 -9.05
C GLU A 99 -30.38 -5.87 -10.43
N GLU A 100 -31.25 -4.84 -10.49
CA GLU A 100 -31.46 -4.05 -11.70
C GLU A 100 -30.28 -3.14 -12.07
N THR A 101 -29.32 -2.97 -11.15
CA THR A 101 -28.10 -2.19 -11.38
C THR A 101 -26.84 -3.04 -11.17
N PRO A 102 -25.72 -2.69 -11.82
CA PRO A 102 -24.49 -3.49 -11.73
C PRO A 102 -23.77 -3.40 -10.37
N MET A 103 -24.22 -2.53 -9.46
CA MET A 103 -23.47 -2.26 -8.22
C MET A 103 -23.56 -3.41 -7.22
N GLU A 104 -24.71 -4.10 -7.13
CA GLU A 104 -24.89 -5.28 -6.30
C GLU A 104 -23.92 -6.39 -6.72
N SER A 105 -23.88 -6.67 -8.01
CA SER A 105 -22.98 -7.66 -8.60
C SER A 105 -21.50 -7.29 -8.37
N ALA A 106 -21.13 -6.05 -8.63
CA ALA A 106 -19.77 -5.55 -8.39
C ALA A 106 -19.35 -5.69 -6.92
N TRP A 107 -20.25 -5.45 -5.96
CA TRP A 107 -19.97 -5.63 -4.54
C TRP A 107 -19.74 -7.09 -4.19
N ARG A 108 -20.56 -7.99 -4.71
CA ARG A 108 -20.42 -9.44 -4.50
C ARG A 108 -19.13 -9.98 -5.08
N ASP A 109 -18.77 -9.56 -6.29
CA ASP A 109 -17.53 -9.94 -6.97
C ASP A 109 -16.29 -9.37 -6.26
N ALA A 110 -16.35 -8.15 -5.77
CA ALA A 110 -15.30 -7.57 -4.96
C ALA A 110 -15.12 -8.31 -3.62
N ARG A 111 -16.21 -8.75 -2.98
CA ARG A 111 -16.16 -9.37 -1.65
C ARG A 111 -15.39 -10.68 -1.63
N ILE A 112 -15.51 -11.51 -2.66
CA ILE A 112 -14.82 -12.79 -2.72
C ILE A 112 -13.30 -12.62 -2.89
N ALA A 113 -12.83 -11.51 -3.46
CA ALA A 113 -11.40 -11.23 -3.67
C ALA A 113 -10.59 -11.18 -2.36
N ARG A 114 -11.23 -10.92 -1.23
CA ARG A 114 -10.60 -10.94 0.10
C ARG A 114 -10.46 -12.35 0.69
N ILE A 115 -11.02 -13.36 0.07
CA ILE A 115 -11.13 -14.74 0.60
C ILE A 115 -10.26 -15.72 -0.17
N TYR A 116 -10.32 -15.72 -1.51
CA TYR A 116 -9.56 -16.68 -2.32
C TYR A 116 -8.08 -16.29 -2.43
N GLU A 117 -7.26 -17.22 -2.90
CA GLU A 117 -5.79 -17.07 -3.07
C GLU A 117 -5.07 -16.66 -1.78
N GLY A 118 -5.54 -17.26 -0.68
CA GLY A 118 -5.15 -16.88 0.68
C GLY A 118 -5.98 -15.70 1.17
N THR A 119 -6.61 -15.84 2.33
CA THR A 119 -7.39 -14.73 2.89
C THR A 119 -6.49 -13.51 3.16
N ASN A 120 -7.09 -12.34 3.27
CA ASN A 120 -6.33 -11.13 3.54
C ASN A 120 -5.56 -11.21 4.87
N GLU A 121 -6.08 -11.93 5.86
CA GLU A 121 -5.40 -12.21 7.12
C GLU A 121 -4.15 -13.07 6.91
N ILE A 122 -4.25 -14.12 6.09
CA ILE A 122 -3.10 -14.99 5.74
C ILE A 122 -2.04 -14.18 4.99
N ASN A 123 -2.43 -13.38 4.01
CA ASN A 123 -1.47 -12.56 3.25
C ASN A 123 -0.80 -11.48 4.11
N ARG A 124 -1.51 -10.89 5.10
CA ARG A 124 -0.90 -9.99 6.08
C ARG A 124 0.18 -10.70 6.89
N MET A 125 -0.14 -11.83 7.49
CA MET A 125 0.83 -12.62 8.27
C MET A 125 2.00 -13.10 7.40
N LEU A 126 1.72 -13.49 6.16
CA LEU A 126 2.73 -13.95 5.21
C LEU A 126 3.73 -12.84 4.85
N SER A 127 3.27 -11.62 4.60
CA SER A 127 4.14 -10.50 4.24
C SER A 127 5.18 -10.20 5.32
N VAL A 128 4.76 -10.11 6.58
CA VAL A 128 5.66 -9.87 7.72
C VAL A 128 6.51 -11.10 8.01
N GLY A 129 5.93 -12.29 8.00
CA GLY A 129 6.67 -13.55 8.23
C GLY A 129 7.78 -13.77 7.21
N MET A 130 7.52 -13.50 5.91
CA MET A 130 8.56 -13.57 4.88
C MET A 130 9.65 -12.51 5.08
N LEU A 131 9.28 -11.28 5.46
CA LEU A 131 10.23 -10.21 5.73
C LEU A 131 11.17 -10.58 6.88
N VAL A 132 10.63 -11.07 8.00
CA VAL A 132 11.41 -11.54 9.14
C VAL A 132 12.32 -12.72 8.75
N LYS A 133 11.80 -13.70 8.00
CA LYS A 133 12.60 -14.83 7.49
C LYS A 133 13.75 -14.39 6.58
N LYS A 134 13.51 -13.42 5.67
CA LYS A 134 14.56 -12.83 4.82
C LYS A 134 15.62 -12.12 5.66
N ALA A 135 15.21 -11.41 6.72
CA ALA A 135 16.14 -10.74 7.65
C ALA A 135 16.98 -11.74 8.45
N MET A 136 16.37 -12.79 8.98
CA MET A 136 17.10 -13.85 9.72
C MET A 136 18.13 -14.60 8.84
N LYS A 137 17.86 -14.70 7.54
CA LYS A 137 18.79 -15.29 6.55
C LYS A 137 19.86 -14.30 6.06
N GLY A 138 19.84 -13.04 6.52
CA GLY A 138 20.76 -12.00 6.08
C GLY A 138 20.51 -11.47 4.66
N HIS A 139 19.35 -11.79 4.06
CA HIS A 139 18.99 -11.28 2.72
C HIS A 139 18.52 -9.83 2.77
N VAL A 140 18.03 -9.36 3.92
CA VAL A 140 17.59 -7.98 4.18
C VAL A 140 18.13 -7.59 5.54
N ASP A 141 18.79 -6.45 5.64
CA ASP A 141 19.21 -5.91 6.94
C ASP A 141 18.04 -5.15 7.58
N LEU A 142 17.41 -5.77 8.57
CA LEU A 142 16.42 -5.13 9.45
C LEU A 142 16.99 -4.83 10.83
N LEU A 143 18.01 -5.57 11.28
CA LEU A 143 18.56 -5.43 12.62
C LEU A 143 19.37 -4.16 12.78
N GLY A 144 20.18 -3.80 11.78
CA GLY A 144 20.95 -2.56 11.77
C GLY A 144 20.05 -1.33 11.90
N PRO A 145 19.08 -1.13 10.97
CA PRO A 145 18.12 -0.04 11.07
C PRO A 145 17.28 -0.05 12.35
N ALA A 146 16.82 -1.21 12.84
CA ALA A 146 16.06 -1.29 14.08
C ALA A 146 16.91 -0.85 15.30
N THR A 147 18.17 -1.28 15.35
CA THR A 147 19.12 -0.86 16.40
C THR A 147 19.40 0.65 16.32
N ALA A 148 19.56 1.20 15.11
CA ALA A 148 19.75 2.63 14.91
C ALA A 148 18.55 3.44 15.44
N VAL A 149 17.32 3.01 15.16
CA VAL A 149 16.10 3.64 15.67
C VAL A 149 16.02 3.53 17.20
N ALA A 150 16.36 2.38 17.79
CA ALA A 150 16.39 2.22 19.25
C ALA A 150 17.40 3.18 19.92
N ASN A 151 18.59 3.35 19.33
CA ASN A 151 19.59 4.28 19.82
C ASN A 151 19.16 5.75 19.66
N GLU A 152 18.49 6.08 18.56
CA GLU A 152 17.94 7.42 18.33
C GLU A 152 16.91 7.79 19.41
N LEU A 153 16.07 6.84 19.84
CA LEU A 153 15.07 7.05 20.90
C LEU A 153 15.68 7.27 22.28
N MET A 154 16.86 6.69 22.53
CA MET A 154 17.61 6.89 23.79
C MET A 154 18.46 8.15 23.76
N GLY A 155 18.62 8.76 22.57
CA GLY A 155 19.38 9.99 22.37
C GLY A 155 18.62 11.25 22.77
N ILE A 156 19.32 12.37 22.72
CA ILE A 156 18.71 13.69 22.92
C ILE A 156 17.89 14.02 21.65
N PRO A 157 16.60 14.38 21.77
CA PRO A 157 15.81 14.76 20.60
C PRO A 157 16.42 15.94 19.87
N SER A 158 16.52 15.87 18.55
CA SER A 158 16.86 17.04 17.73
C SER A 158 15.67 18.01 17.72
N PHE A 159 15.93 19.27 18.00
CA PHE A 159 14.94 20.36 17.92
C PHE A 159 15.05 21.14 16.62
N GLU A 160 15.80 20.61 15.64
CA GLU A 160 15.90 21.23 14.32
C GLU A 160 14.55 21.22 13.63
N THR A 161 14.13 22.35 13.11
CA THR A 161 12.92 22.43 12.27
C THR A 161 13.26 21.87 10.90
N PRO A 162 12.60 20.81 10.45
CA PRO A 162 12.85 20.25 9.13
C PRO A 162 12.53 21.29 8.03
N ASP A 163 13.36 21.35 7.01
CA ASP A 163 13.08 22.12 5.80
C ASP A 163 12.18 21.30 4.87
N TYR A 164 10.97 21.78 4.63
CA TYR A 164 9.98 21.18 3.73
C TYR A 164 9.81 22.00 2.43
N SER A 165 10.84 22.71 1.99
CA SER A 165 10.79 23.53 0.77
C SER A 165 10.77 22.69 -0.52
N GLU A 166 11.28 21.45 -0.48
CA GLU A 166 11.28 20.56 -1.64
C GLU A 166 9.93 19.84 -1.80
N LEU A 167 9.58 19.56 -3.06
CA LEU A 167 8.35 18.85 -3.40
C LEU A 167 8.26 17.49 -2.69
N PHE A 168 7.16 17.28 -1.97
CA PHE A 168 6.86 16.08 -1.17
C PHE A 168 7.88 15.78 -0.05
N SER A 169 8.67 16.75 0.40
CA SER A 169 9.64 16.54 1.49
C SER A 169 8.95 16.22 2.82
N GLU A 170 7.80 16.84 3.11
CA GLU A 170 7.01 16.56 4.30
C GLU A 170 6.43 15.13 4.28
N GLU A 171 5.81 14.73 3.16
CA GLU A 171 5.23 13.41 2.98
C GLU A 171 6.32 12.32 3.02
N LYS A 172 7.46 12.56 2.39
CA LYS A 172 8.63 11.64 2.46
C LYS A 172 9.15 11.51 3.88
N ALA A 173 9.21 12.60 4.63
CA ALA A 173 9.60 12.58 6.04
C ALA A 173 8.59 11.80 6.91
N MET A 174 7.29 11.93 6.63
CA MET A 174 6.25 11.15 7.29
C MET A 174 6.43 9.65 7.02
N ILE A 175 6.65 9.25 5.77
CA ILE A 175 6.92 7.84 5.42
C ILE A 175 8.17 7.33 6.12
N ALA A 176 9.24 8.12 6.18
CA ALA A 176 10.46 7.75 6.89
C ALA A 176 10.19 7.51 8.40
N LYS A 177 9.33 8.32 9.03
CA LYS A 177 8.89 8.10 10.41
C LYS A 177 8.06 6.82 10.55
N LEU A 178 7.13 6.55 9.63
CA LEU A 178 6.36 5.30 9.63
C LEU A 178 7.25 4.06 9.48
N LYS A 179 8.29 4.11 8.64
CA LYS A 179 9.30 3.06 8.54
C LYS A 179 10.03 2.83 9.87
N LYS A 180 10.37 3.89 10.61
CA LYS A 180 10.95 3.78 11.95
C LYS A 180 9.97 3.13 12.94
N VAL A 181 8.70 3.51 12.91
CA VAL A 181 7.65 2.88 13.74
C VAL A 181 7.53 1.39 13.43
N PHE A 182 7.51 1.02 12.15
CA PHE A 182 7.50 -0.39 11.74
C PHE A 182 8.72 -1.14 12.30
N LEU A 183 9.93 -0.60 12.17
CA LEU A 183 11.15 -1.21 12.68
C LEU A 183 11.13 -1.38 14.20
N MET A 184 10.58 -0.41 14.94
CA MET A 184 10.41 -0.51 16.39
C MET A 184 9.45 -1.63 16.78
N VAL A 185 8.28 -1.68 16.14
CA VAL A 185 7.26 -2.70 16.41
C VAL A 185 7.79 -4.09 16.06
N ALA A 186 8.32 -4.25 14.84
CA ALA A 186 8.85 -5.53 14.36
C ALA A 186 10.08 -5.98 15.19
N GLY A 187 11.02 -5.08 15.46
CA GLY A 187 12.21 -5.37 16.27
C GLY A 187 11.86 -5.78 17.70
N SER A 188 10.97 -5.05 18.35
CA SER A 188 10.49 -5.39 19.71
C SER A 188 9.74 -6.72 19.73
N ALA A 189 8.93 -7.00 18.72
CA ALA A 189 8.20 -8.26 18.62
C ALA A 189 9.15 -9.45 18.44
N VAL A 190 10.12 -9.33 17.53
CA VAL A 190 11.14 -10.37 17.32
C VAL A 190 11.97 -10.60 18.59
N GLN A 191 12.40 -9.53 19.26
CA GLN A 191 13.16 -9.63 20.50
C GLN A 191 12.36 -10.30 21.63
N LYS A 192 11.07 -10.00 21.74
CA LYS A 192 10.22 -10.50 22.83
C LYS A 192 9.77 -11.93 22.62
N PHE A 193 9.40 -12.29 21.38
CA PHE A 193 8.72 -13.55 21.07
C PHE A 193 9.61 -14.55 20.29
N GLY A 194 10.67 -14.08 19.64
CA GLY A 194 11.60 -14.93 18.90
C GLY A 194 10.90 -15.91 17.95
N PRO A 195 11.14 -17.24 18.11
CA PRO A 195 10.51 -18.27 17.27
C PRO A 195 8.98 -18.35 17.42
N ASP A 196 8.42 -17.91 18.56
CA ASP A 196 7.00 -18.00 18.85
C ASP A 196 6.20 -16.82 18.23
N LEU A 197 6.87 -15.89 17.55
CA LEU A 197 6.22 -14.73 16.93
C LEU A 197 5.08 -15.12 15.98
N GLU A 198 5.20 -16.25 15.28
CA GLU A 198 4.16 -16.75 14.36
C GLU A 198 2.84 -17.08 15.09
N GLN A 199 2.86 -17.31 16.40
CA GLN A 199 1.67 -17.55 17.22
C GLN A 199 0.95 -16.25 17.62
N HIS A 200 1.61 -15.11 17.50
CA HIS A 200 1.08 -13.78 17.85
C HIS A 200 0.47 -13.09 16.61
N GLN A 201 -0.57 -13.70 16.05
CA GLN A 201 -1.18 -13.28 14.77
C GLN A 201 -1.64 -11.82 14.77
N GLN A 202 -2.18 -11.31 15.89
CA GLN A 202 -2.63 -9.92 15.99
C GLN A 202 -1.47 -8.92 15.82
N LEU A 203 -0.29 -9.25 16.34
CA LEU A 203 0.90 -8.41 16.16
C LEU A 203 1.39 -8.44 14.72
N LEU A 204 1.38 -9.61 14.09
CA LEU A 204 1.74 -9.75 12.67
C LEU A 204 0.79 -8.97 11.77
N ILE A 205 -0.52 -9.04 12.03
CA ILE A 205 -1.54 -8.30 11.28
C ILE A 205 -1.33 -6.79 11.45
N ALA A 206 -1.16 -6.29 12.67
CA ALA A 206 -0.93 -4.87 12.92
C ALA A 206 0.37 -4.36 12.27
N ALA A 207 1.45 -5.16 12.31
CA ALA A 207 2.70 -4.82 11.63
C ALA A 207 2.53 -4.82 10.10
N ALA A 208 1.73 -5.77 9.57
CA ALA A 208 1.43 -5.82 8.15
C ALA A 208 0.63 -4.60 7.69
N ASP A 209 -0.33 -4.11 8.48
CA ASP A 209 -1.09 -2.90 8.16
C ASP A 209 -0.17 -1.68 8.03
N ILE A 210 0.79 -1.52 8.95
CA ILE A 210 1.80 -0.45 8.84
C ILE A 210 2.63 -0.60 7.55
N LEU A 211 3.04 -1.82 7.21
CA LEU A 211 3.85 -2.10 6.03
C LEU A 211 3.07 -1.83 4.74
N ILE A 212 1.79 -2.18 4.70
CA ILE A 212 0.87 -1.92 3.59
C ILE A 212 0.75 -0.41 3.37
N GLU A 213 0.43 0.36 4.41
CA GLU A 213 0.28 1.82 4.32
C GLU A 213 1.57 2.50 3.83
N ILE A 214 2.75 2.07 4.32
CA ILE A 214 4.04 2.58 3.86
C ILE A 214 4.21 2.32 2.36
N TYR A 215 3.95 1.09 1.89
CA TYR A 215 4.18 0.73 0.49
C TYR A 215 3.23 1.46 -0.45
N MET A 216 1.95 1.58 -0.08
CA MET A 216 0.92 2.28 -0.84
C MET A 216 1.22 3.78 -0.94
N ALA A 217 1.46 4.44 0.19
CA ALA A 217 1.75 5.87 0.24
C ALA A 217 3.04 6.23 -0.50
N GLU A 218 4.13 5.49 -0.26
CA GLU A 218 5.40 5.72 -0.95
C GLU A 218 5.26 5.56 -2.47
N SER A 219 4.51 4.55 -2.92
CA SER A 219 4.28 4.31 -4.35
C SER A 219 3.49 5.43 -5.01
N ALA A 220 2.47 5.97 -4.32
CA ALA A 220 1.70 7.12 -4.79
C ALA A 220 2.58 8.38 -4.92
N ILE A 221 3.40 8.67 -3.92
CA ILE A 221 4.32 9.81 -3.93
C ILE A 221 5.33 9.69 -5.08
N LEU A 222 5.96 8.53 -5.24
CA LEU A 222 6.94 8.29 -6.31
C LEU A 222 6.32 8.47 -7.71
N ARG A 223 5.10 7.99 -7.91
CA ARG A 223 4.37 8.18 -9.18
C ARG A 223 4.04 9.65 -9.41
N THR A 224 3.54 10.35 -8.39
CA THR A 224 3.16 11.75 -8.48
C THR A 224 4.40 12.63 -8.73
N GLU A 225 5.48 12.41 -8.02
CA GLU A 225 6.75 13.11 -8.23
C GLU A 225 7.27 12.94 -9.67
N LYS A 226 7.21 11.71 -10.19
CA LYS A 226 7.59 11.43 -11.57
C LYS A 226 6.68 12.16 -12.58
N ASN A 227 5.38 12.20 -12.31
CA ASN A 227 4.43 12.88 -13.18
C ASN A 227 4.65 14.41 -13.16
N VAL A 228 4.82 15.01 -11.99
CA VAL A 228 5.09 16.45 -11.85
C VAL A 228 6.35 16.87 -12.62
N LYS A 229 7.44 16.09 -12.53
CA LYS A 229 8.66 16.34 -13.28
C LYS A 229 8.48 16.27 -14.81
N ARG A 230 7.42 15.65 -15.29
CA ARG A 230 7.14 15.44 -16.74
C ARG A 230 6.12 16.40 -17.32
N THR A 231 5.44 17.18 -16.51
CA THR A 231 4.35 18.08 -16.91
C THR A 231 4.81 19.55 -16.93
N SER A 232 4.11 20.39 -17.73
CA SER A 232 4.34 21.83 -17.75
C SER A 232 3.93 22.49 -16.42
N GLU A 233 4.47 23.69 -16.11
CA GLU A 233 4.14 24.42 -14.87
C GLU A 233 2.63 24.60 -14.64
N LYS A 234 1.84 24.74 -15.70
CA LYS A 234 0.41 24.93 -15.62
C LYS A 234 -0.34 23.65 -15.28
N GLU A 235 0.15 22.51 -15.72
CA GLU A 235 -0.35 21.17 -15.41
C GLU A 235 0.18 20.67 -14.06
N GLN A 236 1.37 21.12 -13.65
CA GLN A 236 1.95 20.83 -12.34
C GLN A 236 1.05 21.30 -11.19
N SER A 237 0.50 22.51 -11.30
CA SER A 237 -0.38 23.09 -10.28
C SER A 237 -1.68 22.30 -10.10
N ALA A 238 -2.19 21.67 -11.17
CA ALA A 238 -3.39 20.85 -11.12
C ALA A 238 -3.14 19.46 -10.50
N GLN A 239 -1.94 18.91 -10.66
CA GLN A 239 -1.58 17.59 -10.11
C GLN A 239 -1.17 17.62 -8.63
N ILE A 240 -0.67 18.76 -8.14
CA ILE A 240 -0.34 18.94 -6.72
C ILE A 240 -1.60 19.08 -5.86
N ALA A 241 -2.71 19.56 -6.46
CA ALA A 241 -3.99 19.75 -5.79
C ALA A 241 -4.83 18.44 -5.68
N MET A 242 -4.38 17.35 -6.27
CA MET A 242 -4.99 16.03 -6.17
C MET A 242 -4.45 15.23 -4.98
#